data_e01b4f04c88c5cfdc6831791a5567bcd
#
_entry.id   e01b4f04c88c5cfdc6831791a5567bcd
#
_cell.length_a   1.000
_cell.length_b   1.000
_cell.length_c   1.000
_cell.angle_alpha   90.00
_cell.angle_beta   90.00
_cell.angle_gamma   90.00
#
_symmetry.space_group_name_H-M   'P 1'
#
loop_
_entity.id
_entity.type
_entity.pdbx_description
1 polymer ?
#
loop_
_entity_poly.entity_id
_entity_poly.type
_entity_poly.pdbx_seq_one_letter_code
_entity_poly.pdbx_strand_id
1 'polypeptide(L)'
;MSVKAIVGANWGDEGKGKITDVLAQDADIVVRYQGGANAGHTIINHYGRFALHLLPSGVFSERTTNIIGNGVAFHIPSFVKELASIEEQGVPAPKVLVSDRVQLLMPYHILQDSYEEARLAGKAFGSTKSGIAPFYSDKYAKIGIQAAELFDESALREKVENICTIKNALFVHLYHQEPLKADEIMQTLAEYREAIAPYLADTGAFLTEALHAGKTVLVEGQLGSLKDPDQGIYPMVTSSHTTAAFAAVGAGFPPYELKDIVMVTKAYSSSVGAGEFVSEILDETEAEELRKRGGDKGEYGATTGRPRRVGWFDAVATRYGCRVQGSTEVALTVLDALGYLDEIPVCTGYELDGKVIDYFPVTPLLKRCKPVLTVLPGWKQDIRGITRYEELPENCRNYVEFIEKQIGVPITMVSNGPGREELIHRKK
;
A
#
# COMPACT_ATOMS: atom_id res chain seq x y z
N MET A 1 16.41 13.27 15.03
CA MET A 1 16.32 11.84 14.72
C MET A 1 14.86 11.50 14.67
N SER A 2 14.33 11.00 13.58
CA SER A 2 12.92 10.63 13.53
C SER A 2 12.70 9.60 12.43
N VAL A 3 11.82 8.66 12.71
CA VAL A 3 11.24 7.79 11.69
C VAL A 3 10.09 8.56 11.04
N LYS A 4 10.08 8.59 9.71
CA LYS A 4 9.00 9.16 8.91
C LYS A 4 8.22 8.04 8.24
N ALA A 5 6.90 7.99 8.45
CA ALA A 5 6.03 7.03 7.76
C ALA A 5 5.40 7.64 6.52
N ILE A 6 5.27 6.83 5.48
CA ILE A 6 4.55 7.14 4.24
C ILE A 6 3.39 6.16 4.12
N VAL A 7 2.16 6.64 4.28
CA VAL A 7 0.94 5.83 4.39
C VAL A 7 -0.16 6.33 3.47
N GLY A 8 -1.11 5.45 3.15
CA GLY A 8 -2.25 5.80 2.29
C GLY A 8 -3.45 6.30 3.07
N ALA A 9 -4.13 7.29 2.50
CA ALA A 9 -5.30 7.92 3.11
C ALA A 9 -6.55 7.04 3.12
N ASN A 10 -6.85 6.41 1.98
CA ASN A 10 -8.17 5.90 1.66
C ASN A 10 -8.13 4.39 1.31
N TRP A 11 -8.40 4.07 0.04
CA TRP A 11 -8.54 2.68 -0.44
C TRP A 11 -7.25 2.05 -0.97
N GLY A 12 -6.12 2.77 -0.99
CA GLY A 12 -4.87 2.33 -1.61
C GLY A 12 -4.63 2.96 -2.99
N ASP A 13 -3.49 2.64 -3.58
CA ASP A 13 -3.05 3.12 -4.90
C ASP A 13 -2.92 4.66 -5.01
N GLU A 14 -2.65 5.35 -3.88
CA GLU A 14 -2.55 6.80 -3.81
C GLU A 14 -1.23 7.37 -4.36
N GLY A 15 -0.27 6.51 -4.77
CA GLY A 15 1.03 6.96 -5.27
C GLY A 15 2.14 7.01 -4.22
N LYS A 16 2.01 6.20 -3.16
CA LYS A 16 3.01 6.09 -2.08
C LYS A 16 4.42 5.76 -2.59
N GLY A 17 4.54 4.87 -3.57
CA GLY A 17 5.82 4.49 -4.15
C GLY A 17 6.58 5.70 -4.72
N LYS A 18 5.92 6.57 -5.47
CA LYS A 18 6.51 7.81 -5.98
C LYS A 18 7.00 8.71 -4.83
N ILE A 19 6.14 8.94 -3.83
CA ILE A 19 6.50 9.80 -2.69
C ILE A 19 7.67 9.20 -1.90
N THR A 20 7.69 7.88 -1.72
CA THR A 20 8.80 7.19 -1.07
C THR A 20 10.08 7.30 -1.88
N ASP A 21 10.04 7.09 -3.20
CA ASP A 21 11.18 7.19 -4.11
C ASP A 21 11.80 8.60 -4.08
N VAL A 22 10.96 9.65 -4.05
CA VAL A 22 11.44 11.04 -3.90
C VAL A 22 12.12 11.24 -2.54
N LEU A 23 11.46 10.88 -1.45
CA LEU A 23 11.98 11.11 -0.10
C LEU A 23 13.17 10.21 0.24
N ALA A 24 13.30 9.05 -0.41
CA ALA A 24 14.40 8.12 -0.24
C ALA A 24 15.75 8.69 -0.75
N GLN A 25 15.73 9.72 -1.58
CA GLN A 25 16.97 10.38 -2.02
C GLN A 25 17.75 11.01 -0.86
N ASP A 26 17.03 11.37 0.22
CA ASP A 26 17.61 11.98 1.42
C ASP A 26 17.56 11.05 2.65
N ALA A 27 17.11 9.80 2.46
CA ALA A 27 17.02 8.82 3.54
C ALA A 27 18.19 7.85 3.55
N ASP A 28 18.65 7.47 4.75
CA ASP A 28 19.65 6.42 4.93
C ASP A 28 19.02 5.01 4.81
N ILE A 29 17.77 4.86 5.24
CA ILE A 29 17.09 3.56 5.32
C ILE A 29 15.64 3.70 4.85
N VAL A 30 15.16 2.74 4.06
CA VAL A 30 13.72 2.58 3.72
C VAL A 30 13.26 1.18 4.12
N VAL A 31 12.17 1.10 4.88
CA VAL A 31 11.62 -0.16 5.40
C VAL A 31 10.20 -0.41 4.91
N ARG A 32 9.96 -1.56 4.28
CA ARG A 32 8.59 -2.10 4.13
C ARG A 32 8.21 -2.80 5.42
N TYR A 33 7.13 -2.39 6.06
CA TYR A 33 6.76 -2.89 7.39
C TYR A 33 5.52 -3.78 7.41
N GLN A 34 4.75 -3.86 6.33
CA GLN A 34 3.52 -4.67 6.24
C GLN A 34 3.13 -4.95 4.79
N GLY A 35 2.07 -5.76 4.61
CA GLY A 35 1.57 -6.15 3.29
C GLY A 35 2.43 -7.25 2.67
N GLY A 36 2.41 -7.38 1.39
CA GLY A 36 3.15 -8.37 0.62
C GLY A 36 3.16 -8.01 -0.87
N ALA A 37 3.25 -9.01 -1.74
CA ALA A 37 3.30 -8.80 -3.19
C ALA A 37 1.92 -8.53 -3.84
N ASN A 38 0.90 -8.21 -3.05
CA ASN A 38 -0.48 -8.04 -3.52
C ASN A 38 -0.82 -6.66 -4.10
N ALA A 39 0.01 -5.63 -3.87
CA ALA A 39 -0.15 -4.31 -4.46
C ALA A 39 1.13 -3.85 -5.15
N GLY A 40 0.98 -3.13 -6.27
CA GLY A 40 2.12 -2.61 -7.03
C GLY A 40 2.35 -1.12 -6.76
N HIS A 41 3.60 -0.75 -6.48
CA HIS A 41 4.05 0.63 -6.39
C HIS A 41 4.68 1.04 -7.72
N THR A 42 3.99 1.88 -8.50
CA THR A 42 4.56 2.42 -9.74
C THR A 42 5.52 3.56 -9.43
N ILE A 43 6.71 3.48 -9.96
CA ILE A 43 7.78 4.47 -9.83
C ILE A 43 8.30 4.78 -11.22
N ILE A 44 8.42 6.08 -11.54
CA ILE A 44 8.99 6.58 -12.80
C ILE A 44 10.13 7.53 -12.44
N ASN A 45 11.34 7.13 -12.78
CA ASN A 45 12.55 7.89 -12.53
C ASN A 45 13.52 7.77 -13.71
N HIS A 46 14.77 8.23 -13.58
CA HIS A 46 15.77 8.24 -14.63
C HIS A 46 16.20 6.83 -15.12
N TYR A 47 15.96 5.76 -14.34
CA TYR A 47 16.19 4.40 -14.78
C TYR A 47 15.04 3.84 -15.63
N GLY A 48 13.87 4.47 -15.57
CA GLY A 48 12.69 4.02 -16.31
C GLY A 48 11.42 3.91 -15.47
N ARG A 49 10.54 3.02 -15.90
CA ARG A 49 9.26 2.75 -15.25
C ARG A 49 9.26 1.37 -14.59
N PHE A 50 9.00 1.34 -13.30
CA PHE A 50 8.98 0.13 -12.46
C PHE A 50 7.64 -0.04 -11.77
N ALA A 51 7.26 -1.30 -11.54
CA ALA A 51 6.13 -1.68 -10.71
C ALA A 51 6.65 -2.62 -9.61
N LEU A 52 7.02 -2.06 -8.46
CA LEU A 52 7.48 -2.84 -7.32
C LEU A 52 6.30 -3.38 -6.52
N HIS A 53 6.37 -4.66 -6.14
CA HIS A 53 5.33 -5.30 -5.33
C HIS A 53 5.82 -5.59 -3.91
N LEU A 54 7.09 -5.96 -3.75
CA LEU A 54 7.67 -6.37 -2.49
C LEU A 54 8.86 -5.51 -2.05
N LEU A 55 9.74 -5.16 -2.98
CA LEU A 55 10.89 -4.31 -2.66
C LEU A 55 10.47 -2.93 -2.17
N PRO A 56 11.20 -2.35 -1.20
CA PRO A 56 11.03 -0.95 -0.82
C PRO A 56 11.34 -0.01 -1.99
N SER A 57 10.62 1.11 -2.08
CA SER A 57 10.82 2.09 -3.16
C SER A 57 12.16 2.85 -3.09
N GLY A 58 12.95 2.63 -2.04
CA GLY A 58 14.31 3.16 -1.88
C GLY A 58 15.38 2.43 -2.67
N VAL A 59 15.07 1.33 -3.37
CA VAL A 59 16.07 0.52 -4.14
C VAL A 59 16.71 1.28 -5.29
N PHE A 60 16.18 2.42 -5.68
CA PHE A 60 16.73 3.29 -6.73
C PHE A 60 17.76 4.30 -6.22
N SER A 61 18.11 4.28 -4.93
CA SER A 61 19.11 5.12 -4.30
C SER A 61 20.29 4.26 -3.82
N GLU A 62 21.48 4.46 -4.39
CA GLU A 62 22.68 3.67 -4.05
C GLU A 62 23.14 3.82 -2.59
N ARG A 63 22.80 4.95 -1.96
CA ARG A 63 23.17 5.23 -0.57
C ARG A 63 22.21 4.60 0.45
N THR A 64 21.01 4.24 0.02
CA THR A 64 19.92 3.81 0.89
C THR A 64 20.00 2.31 1.17
N THR A 65 19.89 1.92 2.44
CA THR A 65 19.68 0.52 2.82
C THR A 65 18.18 0.23 2.84
N ASN A 66 17.77 -0.79 2.13
CA ASN A 66 16.38 -1.19 1.98
C ASN A 66 16.08 -2.41 2.89
N ILE A 67 14.99 -2.37 3.64
CA ILE A 67 14.67 -3.43 4.61
C ILE A 67 13.28 -4.00 4.33
N ILE A 68 13.20 -5.32 4.28
CA ILE A 68 11.96 -6.08 4.41
C ILE A 68 11.77 -6.38 5.90
N GLY A 69 10.85 -5.67 6.54
CA GLY A 69 10.58 -5.78 7.97
C GLY A 69 9.78 -7.04 8.33
N ASN A 70 9.77 -7.37 9.61
CA ASN A 70 9.13 -8.58 10.15
C ASN A 70 7.60 -8.63 10.00
N GLY A 71 6.94 -7.50 9.70
CA GLY A 71 5.49 -7.46 9.48
C GLY A 71 5.06 -7.83 8.06
N VAL A 72 5.98 -7.99 7.12
CA VAL A 72 5.70 -8.29 5.70
C VAL A 72 5.32 -9.76 5.50
N ALA A 73 4.38 -10.02 4.60
CA ALA A 73 4.12 -11.34 4.04
C ALA A 73 5.16 -11.61 2.95
N PHE A 74 6.26 -12.27 3.32
CA PHE A 74 7.45 -12.37 2.50
C PHE A 74 7.37 -13.52 1.49
N HIS A 75 7.13 -13.18 0.22
CA HIS A 75 7.11 -14.14 -0.89
C HIS A 75 8.45 -14.15 -1.60
N ILE A 76 9.30 -15.13 -1.31
CA ILE A 76 10.68 -15.23 -1.80
C ILE A 76 10.77 -15.24 -3.34
N PRO A 77 9.94 -15.98 -4.09
CA PRO A 77 10.00 -15.93 -5.56
C PRO A 77 9.75 -14.53 -6.13
N SER A 78 8.82 -13.76 -5.54
CA SER A 78 8.61 -12.35 -5.96
C SER A 78 9.81 -11.48 -5.66
N PHE A 79 10.42 -11.65 -4.49
CA PHE A 79 11.61 -10.91 -4.08
C PHE A 79 12.78 -11.10 -5.05
N VAL A 80 13.12 -12.36 -5.35
CA VAL A 80 14.22 -12.71 -6.27
C VAL A 80 13.93 -12.17 -7.68
N LYS A 81 12.70 -12.34 -8.15
CA LYS A 81 12.29 -11.85 -9.48
C LYS A 81 12.38 -10.34 -9.59
N GLU A 82 11.95 -9.60 -8.55
CA GLU A 82 12.01 -8.14 -8.57
C GLU A 82 13.44 -7.63 -8.53
N LEU A 83 14.32 -8.22 -7.72
CA LEU A 83 15.75 -7.88 -7.71
C LEU A 83 16.36 -8.04 -9.09
N ALA A 84 16.19 -9.21 -9.70
CA ALA A 84 16.70 -9.47 -11.05
C ALA A 84 16.13 -8.47 -12.08
N SER A 85 14.84 -8.17 -12.00
CA SER A 85 14.19 -7.26 -12.95
C SER A 85 14.69 -5.82 -12.88
N ILE A 86 15.02 -5.30 -11.70
CA ILE A 86 15.57 -3.93 -11.58
C ILE A 86 17.02 -3.88 -12.03
N GLU A 87 17.82 -4.91 -11.75
CA GLU A 87 19.21 -5.02 -12.21
C GLU A 87 19.31 -5.14 -13.73
N GLU A 88 18.46 -5.95 -14.37
CA GLU A 88 18.34 -6.07 -15.84
C GLU A 88 18.02 -4.75 -16.52
N GLN A 89 17.34 -3.83 -15.82
CA GLN A 89 17.03 -2.49 -16.32
C GLN A 89 18.13 -1.45 -15.99
N GLY A 90 19.28 -1.90 -15.50
CA GLY A 90 20.45 -1.05 -15.26
C GLY A 90 20.44 -0.32 -13.91
N VAL A 91 19.57 -0.69 -12.99
CA VAL A 91 19.65 -0.19 -11.61
C VAL A 91 20.82 -0.89 -10.91
N PRO A 92 21.75 -0.17 -10.27
CA PRO A 92 22.81 -0.78 -9.47
C PRO A 92 22.26 -1.69 -8.39
N ALA A 93 22.95 -2.80 -8.11
CA ALA A 93 22.51 -3.77 -7.10
C ALA A 93 22.23 -3.08 -5.76
N PRO A 94 20.96 -3.07 -5.28
CA PRO A 94 20.59 -2.34 -4.09
C PRO A 94 21.09 -3.03 -2.82
N LYS A 95 21.35 -2.26 -1.77
CA LYS A 95 21.58 -2.80 -0.43
C LYS A 95 20.25 -3.21 0.16
N VAL A 96 20.04 -4.53 0.33
CA VAL A 96 18.79 -5.07 0.88
C VAL A 96 19.08 -5.95 2.09
N LEU A 97 18.31 -5.76 3.15
CA LEU A 97 18.26 -6.62 4.32
C LEU A 97 16.85 -7.18 4.49
N VAL A 98 16.77 -8.43 4.89
CA VAL A 98 15.52 -9.13 5.19
C VAL A 98 15.52 -9.52 6.65
N SER A 99 14.48 -9.17 7.38
CA SER A 99 14.37 -9.55 8.79
C SER A 99 14.40 -11.07 8.96
N ASP A 100 15.24 -11.56 9.86
CA ASP A 100 15.27 -12.96 10.29
C ASP A 100 13.92 -13.41 10.91
N ARG A 101 13.12 -12.47 11.42
CA ARG A 101 11.78 -12.66 12.00
C ARG A 101 10.64 -12.54 11.00
N VAL A 102 10.91 -12.21 9.73
CA VAL A 102 9.84 -12.13 8.72
C VAL A 102 9.26 -13.52 8.49
N GLN A 103 7.95 -13.60 8.27
CA GLN A 103 7.31 -14.87 7.95
C GLN A 103 7.15 -15.07 6.45
N LEU A 104 7.25 -16.34 6.02
CA LEU A 104 7.24 -16.74 4.63
C LEU A 104 5.82 -16.93 4.12
N LEU A 105 5.51 -16.26 3.00
CA LEU A 105 4.31 -16.54 2.23
C LEU A 105 4.60 -17.74 1.32
N MET A 106 3.97 -18.88 1.63
CA MET A 106 4.19 -20.15 0.96
C MET A 106 3.22 -20.37 -0.20
N PRO A 107 3.55 -21.22 -1.17
CA PRO A 107 2.66 -21.55 -2.30
C PRO A 107 1.26 -22.01 -1.88
N TYR A 108 1.13 -22.74 -0.79
CA TYR A 108 -0.16 -23.22 -0.28
C TYR A 108 -1.07 -22.05 0.19
N HIS A 109 -0.52 -20.90 0.61
CA HIS A 109 -1.34 -19.71 0.91
C HIS A 109 -2.00 -19.17 -0.37
N ILE A 110 -1.25 -19.14 -1.47
CA ILE A 110 -1.76 -18.68 -2.78
C ILE A 110 -2.85 -19.63 -3.29
N LEU A 111 -2.64 -20.95 -3.17
CA LEU A 111 -3.64 -21.96 -3.51
C LEU A 111 -4.90 -21.78 -2.66
N GLN A 112 -4.75 -21.64 -1.33
CA GLN A 112 -5.88 -21.48 -0.42
C GLN A 112 -6.69 -20.22 -0.73
N ASP A 113 -6.05 -19.09 -1.01
CA ASP A 113 -6.70 -17.84 -1.41
C ASP A 113 -7.51 -18.01 -2.71
N SER A 114 -6.94 -18.72 -3.68
CA SER A 114 -7.60 -19.01 -4.95
C SER A 114 -8.81 -19.94 -4.78
N TYR A 115 -8.70 -20.95 -3.93
CA TYR A 115 -9.78 -21.89 -3.65
C TYR A 115 -10.92 -21.24 -2.87
N GLU A 116 -10.60 -20.35 -1.93
CA GLU A 116 -11.60 -19.62 -1.16
C GLU A 116 -12.40 -18.65 -2.04
N GLU A 117 -11.72 -17.89 -2.91
CA GLU A 117 -12.39 -17.02 -3.88
C GLU A 117 -13.31 -17.81 -4.83
N ALA A 118 -12.88 -18.99 -5.27
CA ALA A 118 -13.70 -19.88 -6.09
C ALA A 118 -14.93 -20.41 -5.32
N ARG A 119 -14.75 -20.81 -4.06
CA ARG A 119 -15.83 -21.30 -3.18
C ARG A 119 -16.89 -20.25 -2.89
N LEU A 120 -16.46 -18.98 -2.71
CA LEU A 120 -17.36 -17.85 -2.45
C LEU A 120 -18.17 -17.44 -3.68
N ALA A 121 -17.70 -17.78 -4.88
CA ALA A 121 -18.36 -17.48 -6.15
C ALA A 121 -18.88 -16.03 -6.26
N GLY A 122 -20.20 -15.82 -6.37
CA GLY A 122 -20.81 -14.49 -6.48
C GLY A 122 -20.70 -13.60 -5.22
N LYS A 123 -20.16 -14.12 -4.11
CA LYS A 123 -19.87 -13.39 -2.86
C LYS A 123 -18.37 -13.20 -2.61
N ALA A 124 -17.55 -13.43 -3.64
CA ALA A 124 -16.10 -13.28 -3.55
C ALA A 124 -15.70 -11.85 -3.16
N PHE A 125 -14.62 -11.73 -2.39
CA PHE A 125 -14.09 -10.42 -1.94
C PHE A 125 -13.37 -9.66 -3.05
N GLY A 126 -13.02 -10.34 -4.16
CA GLY A 126 -12.19 -9.79 -5.22
C GLY A 126 -10.72 -9.81 -4.84
N SER A 127 -10.27 -10.86 -4.14
CA SER A 127 -8.87 -11.05 -3.78
C SER A 127 -7.95 -10.99 -4.99
N THR A 128 -6.73 -10.50 -4.78
CA THR A 128 -5.65 -10.56 -5.77
C THR A 128 -5.10 -11.99 -5.97
N LYS A 129 -5.59 -12.95 -5.17
CA LYS A 129 -5.12 -14.34 -5.14
C LYS A 129 -3.61 -14.45 -4.86
N SER A 130 -3.11 -13.54 -4.04
CA SER A 130 -1.69 -13.47 -3.64
C SER A 130 -1.41 -14.14 -2.29
N GLY A 131 -2.40 -14.82 -1.70
CA GLY A 131 -2.24 -15.59 -0.47
C GLY A 131 -2.17 -14.77 0.82
N ILE A 132 -2.53 -13.49 0.79
CA ILE A 132 -2.36 -12.57 1.93
C ILE A 132 -3.24 -12.95 3.11
N ALA A 133 -4.54 -13.19 2.90
CA ALA A 133 -5.45 -13.54 3.98
C ALA A 133 -5.10 -14.89 4.64
N PRO A 134 -4.85 -15.98 3.90
CA PRO A 134 -4.37 -17.24 4.48
C PRO A 134 -3.05 -17.09 5.23
N PHE A 135 -2.11 -16.30 4.70
CA PHE A 135 -0.83 -16.05 5.35
C PHE A 135 -0.99 -15.38 6.73
N TYR A 136 -1.73 -14.26 6.82
CA TYR A 136 -1.93 -13.59 8.11
C TYR A 136 -2.77 -14.44 9.07
N SER A 137 -3.74 -15.23 8.57
CA SER A 137 -4.45 -16.22 9.39
C SER A 137 -3.48 -17.20 10.05
N ASP A 138 -2.55 -17.77 9.29
CA ASP A 138 -1.56 -18.71 9.80
C ASP A 138 -0.58 -18.07 10.78
N LYS A 139 -0.17 -16.83 10.50
CA LYS A 139 0.69 -16.06 11.41
C LYS A 139 0.06 -15.93 12.80
N TYR A 140 -1.20 -15.54 12.88
CA TYR A 140 -1.90 -15.35 14.15
C TYR A 140 -2.37 -16.68 14.75
N ALA A 141 -2.59 -17.72 13.95
CA ALA A 141 -2.78 -19.10 14.41
C ALA A 141 -1.48 -19.75 14.92
N LYS A 142 -0.32 -19.09 14.77
CA LYS A 142 1.01 -19.53 15.21
C LYS A 142 1.54 -20.79 14.47
N ILE A 143 1.12 -20.95 13.23
CA ILE A 143 1.59 -22.04 12.33
C ILE A 143 2.41 -21.48 11.14
N GLY A 144 2.66 -20.16 11.10
CA GLY A 144 3.52 -19.54 10.08
C GLY A 144 4.99 -19.94 10.27
N ILE A 145 5.79 -19.83 9.21
CA ILE A 145 7.23 -20.15 9.20
C ILE A 145 8.00 -18.82 9.17
N GLN A 146 8.88 -18.57 10.16
CA GLN A 146 9.82 -17.45 10.14
C GLN A 146 11.06 -17.78 9.29
N ALA A 147 11.67 -16.77 8.68
CA ALA A 147 12.85 -16.96 7.85
C ALA A 147 14.03 -17.59 8.58
N ALA A 148 14.22 -17.24 9.87
CA ALA A 148 15.26 -17.87 10.70
C ALA A 148 15.07 -19.39 10.88
N GLU A 149 13.84 -19.90 10.83
CA GLU A 149 13.56 -21.34 11.01
C GLU A 149 14.07 -22.19 9.84
N LEU A 150 14.38 -21.58 8.69
CA LEU A 150 14.97 -22.29 7.55
C LEU A 150 16.33 -22.92 7.86
N PHE A 151 16.98 -22.52 8.94
CA PHE A 151 18.31 -22.97 9.35
C PHE A 151 18.27 -24.05 10.44
N ASP A 152 17.08 -24.47 10.88
CA ASP A 152 16.87 -25.62 11.77
C ASP A 152 15.99 -26.66 11.07
N GLU A 153 16.61 -27.49 10.25
CA GLU A 153 15.90 -28.45 9.39
C GLU A 153 15.04 -29.44 10.18
N SER A 154 15.50 -29.86 11.36
CA SER A 154 14.78 -30.83 12.19
C SER A 154 13.49 -30.28 12.75
N ALA A 155 13.54 -29.08 13.40
CA ALA A 155 12.37 -28.42 13.91
C ALA A 155 11.42 -27.96 12.79
N LEU A 156 11.99 -27.54 11.65
CA LEU A 156 11.22 -27.14 10.49
C LEU A 156 10.39 -28.28 9.89
N ARG A 157 10.95 -29.51 9.82
CA ARG A 157 10.24 -30.69 9.31
C ARG A 157 9.04 -31.04 10.18
N GLU A 158 9.19 -31.07 11.48
CA GLU A 158 8.08 -31.33 12.42
C GLU A 158 6.97 -30.29 12.25
N LYS A 159 7.35 -29.01 12.12
CA LYS A 159 6.41 -27.91 11.88
C LYS A 159 5.67 -28.06 10.55
N VAL A 160 6.37 -28.43 9.47
CA VAL A 160 5.76 -28.62 8.13
C VAL A 160 4.78 -29.79 8.13
N GLU A 161 5.09 -30.89 8.82
CA GLU A 161 4.16 -32.03 8.97
C GLU A 161 2.87 -31.62 9.69
N ASN A 162 2.99 -30.80 10.75
CA ASN A 162 1.83 -30.24 11.44
C ASN A 162 1.03 -29.28 10.53
N ILE A 163 1.70 -28.40 9.77
CA ILE A 163 1.06 -27.53 8.79
C ILE A 163 0.28 -28.35 7.76
N CYS A 164 0.89 -29.41 7.20
CA CYS A 164 0.23 -30.31 6.27
C CYS A 164 -1.03 -30.93 6.88
N THR A 165 -0.97 -31.38 8.12
CA THR A 165 -2.13 -31.96 8.82
C THR A 165 -3.29 -30.97 8.88
N ILE A 166 -3.03 -29.73 9.29
CA ILE A 166 -4.05 -28.69 9.42
C ILE A 166 -4.58 -28.26 8.04
N LYS A 167 -3.69 -27.98 7.09
CA LYS A 167 -4.06 -27.49 5.75
C LYS A 167 -4.79 -28.56 4.94
N ASN A 168 -4.40 -29.82 5.03
CA ASN A 168 -5.02 -30.91 4.30
C ASN A 168 -6.47 -31.14 4.76
N ALA A 169 -6.81 -30.84 6.02
CA ALA A 169 -8.20 -30.84 6.46
C ALA A 169 -9.06 -29.83 5.66
N LEU A 170 -8.51 -28.64 5.35
CA LEU A 170 -9.20 -27.64 4.52
C LEU A 170 -9.16 -28.04 3.03
N PHE A 171 -7.98 -28.43 2.52
CA PHE A 171 -7.79 -28.70 1.09
C PHE A 171 -8.66 -29.86 0.64
N VAL A 172 -8.63 -30.97 1.37
CA VAL A 172 -9.36 -32.20 1.00
C VAL A 172 -10.87 -32.06 1.29
N HIS A 173 -11.25 -31.62 2.50
CA HIS A 173 -12.64 -31.72 2.94
C HIS A 173 -13.48 -30.46 2.62
N LEU A 174 -12.85 -29.28 2.53
CA LEU A 174 -13.58 -28.05 2.23
C LEU A 174 -13.47 -27.66 0.76
N TYR A 175 -12.24 -27.72 0.22
CA TYR A 175 -11.99 -27.29 -1.16
C TYR A 175 -12.02 -28.42 -2.18
N HIS A 176 -12.04 -29.70 -1.72
CA HIS A 176 -12.01 -30.88 -2.59
C HIS A 176 -10.81 -30.90 -3.54
N GLN A 177 -9.64 -30.55 -3.00
CA GLN A 177 -8.37 -30.48 -3.71
C GLN A 177 -7.37 -31.52 -3.17
N GLU A 178 -6.30 -31.75 -3.91
CA GLU A 178 -5.24 -32.66 -3.52
C GLU A 178 -4.53 -32.21 -2.23
N PRO A 179 -4.11 -33.17 -1.38
CA PRO A 179 -3.40 -32.86 -0.16
C PRO A 179 -1.99 -32.33 -0.44
N LEU A 180 -1.51 -31.45 0.43
CA LEU A 180 -0.12 -31.01 0.47
C LEU A 180 0.79 -32.16 0.95
N LYS A 181 2.00 -32.23 0.44
CA LYS A 181 3.02 -33.20 0.84
C LYS A 181 4.17 -32.49 1.54
N ALA A 182 4.54 -32.96 2.72
CA ALA A 182 5.59 -32.34 3.52
C ALA A 182 6.95 -32.32 2.79
N ASP A 183 7.30 -33.36 2.05
CA ASP A 183 8.59 -33.44 1.33
C ASP A 183 8.67 -32.37 0.21
N GLU A 184 7.59 -32.11 -0.50
CA GLU A 184 7.53 -31.04 -1.52
C GLU A 184 7.71 -29.65 -0.89
N ILE A 185 7.11 -29.42 0.27
CA ILE A 185 7.27 -28.16 1.02
C ILE A 185 8.71 -28.02 1.53
N MET A 186 9.29 -29.09 2.09
CA MET A 186 10.68 -29.08 2.58
C MET A 186 11.68 -28.80 1.46
N GLN A 187 11.47 -29.37 0.27
CA GLN A 187 12.29 -29.06 -0.90
C GLN A 187 12.20 -27.57 -1.26
N THR A 188 11.00 -27.00 -1.32
CA THR A 188 10.78 -25.56 -1.58
C THR A 188 11.50 -24.70 -0.53
N LEU A 189 11.42 -25.09 0.74
CA LEU A 189 12.06 -24.34 1.84
C LEU A 189 13.59 -24.40 1.78
N ALA A 190 14.16 -25.53 1.31
CA ALA A 190 15.61 -25.63 1.08
C ALA A 190 16.07 -24.66 -0.04
N GLU A 191 15.33 -24.57 -1.15
CA GLU A 191 15.61 -23.59 -2.21
C GLU A 191 15.47 -22.15 -1.70
N TYR A 192 14.46 -21.88 -0.87
CA TYR A 192 14.23 -20.56 -0.26
C TYR A 192 15.37 -20.17 0.69
N ARG A 193 15.89 -21.12 1.48
CA ARG A 193 17.05 -20.88 2.35
C ARG A 193 18.25 -20.36 1.58
N GLU A 194 18.60 -21.04 0.49
CA GLU A 194 19.74 -20.63 -0.34
C GLU A 194 19.54 -19.25 -0.96
N ALA A 195 18.31 -18.95 -1.42
CA ALA A 195 18.00 -17.71 -2.10
C ALA A 195 18.07 -16.48 -1.16
N ILE A 196 17.70 -16.62 0.12
CA ILE A 196 17.63 -15.48 1.04
C ILE A 196 18.76 -15.39 2.06
N ALA A 197 19.58 -16.44 2.21
CA ALA A 197 20.68 -16.46 3.18
C ALA A 197 21.57 -15.20 3.13
N PRO A 198 21.92 -14.65 1.95
CA PRO A 198 22.77 -13.45 1.87
C PRO A 198 22.13 -12.16 2.40
N TYR A 199 20.81 -12.14 2.52
CA TYR A 199 20.03 -10.94 2.88
C TYR A 199 19.56 -10.93 4.33
N LEU A 200 19.58 -12.08 5.02
CA LEU A 200 19.04 -12.20 6.38
C LEU A 200 19.87 -11.45 7.40
N ALA A 201 19.18 -10.71 8.27
CA ALA A 201 19.77 -9.94 9.34
C ALA A 201 18.80 -9.74 10.52
N ASP A 202 19.32 -9.48 11.71
CA ASP A 202 18.55 -8.87 12.80
C ASP A 202 18.31 -7.40 12.46
N THR A 203 17.23 -7.14 11.72
CA THR A 203 16.89 -5.80 11.27
C THR A 203 16.42 -4.90 12.41
N GLY A 204 15.93 -5.46 13.54
CA GLY A 204 15.56 -4.70 14.73
C GLY A 204 16.78 -4.11 15.42
N ALA A 205 17.83 -4.91 15.64
CA ALA A 205 19.11 -4.43 16.16
C ALA A 205 19.74 -3.41 15.22
N PHE A 206 19.77 -3.69 13.90
CA PHE A 206 20.29 -2.76 12.89
C PHE A 206 19.58 -1.40 12.93
N LEU A 207 18.23 -1.37 12.98
CA LEU A 207 17.45 -0.13 13.06
C LEU A 207 17.69 0.62 14.36
N THR A 208 17.83 -0.09 15.49
CA THR A 208 18.14 0.52 16.78
C THR A 208 19.49 1.23 16.75
N GLU A 209 20.53 0.57 16.25
CA GLU A 209 21.87 1.16 16.10
C GLU A 209 21.85 2.36 15.12
N ALA A 210 21.16 2.22 13.99
CA ALA A 210 21.04 3.29 12.99
C ALA A 210 20.35 4.53 13.57
N LEU A 211 19.27 4.37 14.34
CA LEU A 211 18.58 5.47 15.00
C LEU A 211 19.46 6.14 16.06
N HIS A 212 20.21 5.36 16.86
CA HIS A 212 21.18 5.92 17.82
C HIS A 212 22.30 6.69 17.10
N ALA A 213 22.71 6.23 15.91
CA ALA A 213 23.70 6.92 15.08
C ALA A 213 23.14 8.16 14.32
N GLY A 214 21.87 8.49 14.53
CA GLY A 214 21.25 9.67 13.91
C GLY A 214 20.82 9.49 12.47
N LYS A 215 20.67 8.25 12.00
CA LYS A 215 20.24 7.95 10.62
C LYS A 215 18.79 8.30 10.39
N THR A 216 18.46 8.69 9.18
CA THR A 216 17.09 8.97 8.72
C THR A 216 16.43 7.69 8.22
N VAL A 217 15.25 7.36 8.76
CA VAL A 217 14.50 6.15 8.43
C VAL A 217 13.15 6.52 7.84
N LEU A 218 12.84 6.01 6.65
CA LEU A 218 11.50 6.02 6.07
C LEU A 218 10.86 4.66 6.26
N VAL A 219 9.58 4.62 6.64
CA VAL A 219 8.79 3.40 6.65
C VAL A 219 7.68 3.52 5.62
N GLU A 220 7.65 2.58 4.68
CA GLU A 220 6.75 2.57 3.54
C GLU A 220 5.58 1.62 3.79
N GLY A 221 4.38 2.18 3.88
CA GLY A 221 3.13 1.43 3.99
C GLY A 221 2.59 0.98 2.64
N GLN A 222 1.69 0.02 2.69
CA GLN A 222 0.96 -0.51 1.54
C GLN A 222 -0.54 -0.37 1.77
N LEU A 223 -1.32 -0.13 0.70
CA LEU A 223 -2.74 0.17 0.75
C LEU A 223 -3.04 1.48 1.52
N GLY A 224 -4.26 1.64 2.03
CA GLY A 224 -4.67 2.86 2.73
C GLY A 224 -5.53 2.56 3.96
N SER A 225 -5.89 3.59 4.71
CA SER A 225 -6.58 3.51 6.01
C SER A 225 -7.88 2.72 5.95
N LEU A 226 -8.64 2.84 4.86
CA LEU A 226 -9.93 2.15 4.69
C LEU A 226 -9.78 0.66 4.36
N LYS A 227 -8.56 0.19 4.14
CA LYS A 227 -8.24 -1.24 3.94
C LYS A 227 -7.61 -1.89 5.17
N ASP A 228 -7.48 -1.17 6.28
CA ASP A 228 -7.03 -1.73 7.55
C ASP A 228 -8.09 -2.65 8.17
N PRO A 229 -7.72 -3.83 8.73
CA PRO A 229 -8.69 -4.77 9.27
C PRO A 229 -9.49 -4.22 10.45
N ASP A 230 -8.94 -3.31 11.25
CA ASP A 230 -9.58 -2.75 12.43
C ASP A 230 -10.22 -1.37 12.18
N GLN A 231 -9.62 -0.56 11.30
CA GLN A 231 -10.04 0.82 11.05
C GLN A 231 -10.75 1.01 9.71
N GLY A 232 -10.73 0.00 8.85
CA GLY A 232 -11.25 0.09 7.48
C GLY A 232 -12.72 -0.34 7.34
N ILE A 233 -13.11 -0.52 6.08
CA ILE A 233 -14.48 -0.91 5.68
C ILE A 233 -14.68 -2.43 5.75
N TYR A 234 -14.42 -3.02 6.91
CA TYR A 234 -14.56 -4.47 7.12
C TYR A 234 -15.91 -5.01 6.63
N PRO A 235 -15.95 -6.17 5.91
CA PRO A 235 -14.86 -7.12 5.65
C PRO A 235 -14.06 -6.85 4.36
N MET A 236 -14.30 -5.77 3.63
CA MET A 236 -13.65 -5.44 2.35
C MET A 236 -12.30 -4.75 2.58
N VAL A 237 -11.44 -5.38 3.36
CA VAL A 237 -10.13 -4.90 3.82
C VAL A 237 -9.02 -5.86 3.41
N THR A 238 -7.76 -5.47 3.58
CA THR A 238 -6.62 -6.41 3.57
C THR A 238 -6.43 -7.03 4.96
N SER A 239 -5.64 -8.09 5.04
CA SER A 239 -5.39 -8.76 6.33
C SER A 239 -4.15 -8.24 7.08
N SER A 240 -3.48 -7.23 6.54
CA SER A 240 -2.37 -6.53 7.20
C SER A 240 -2.82 -5.18 7.74
N HIS A 241 -2.22 -4.73 8.85
CA HIS A 241 -2.45 -3.39 9.37
C HIS A 241 -1.79 -2.33 8.50
N THR A 242 -2.61 -1.44 7.92
CA THR A 242 -2.15 -0.40 6.99
C THR A 242 -1.83 0.92 7.68
N THR A 243 -2.05 0.99 8.99
CA THR A 243 -1.83 2.20 9.77
C THR A 243 -0.35 2.43 10.09
N ALA A 244 0.04 3.71 10.21
CA ALA A 244 1.38 4.12 10.63
C ALA A 244 1.75 3.55 12.01
N ALA A 245 0.78 3.38 12.90
CA ALA A 245 0.98 2.80 14.23
C ALA A 245 1.60 1.39 14.19
N PHE A 246 1.29 0.60 13.16
CA PHE A 246 1.86 -0.74 12.99
C PHE A 246 3.32 -0.71 12.50
N ALA A 247 3.80 0.41 11.99
CA ALA A 247 5.17 0.51 11.46
C ALA A 247 6.23 0.18 12.54
N ALA A 248 6.02 0.63 13.78
CA ALA A 248 6.92 0.31 14.89
C ALA A 248 7.01 -1.19 15.16
N VAL A 249 5.88 -1.91 15.09
CA VAL A 249 5.82 -3.36 15.27
C VAL A 249 6.39 -4.08 14.04
N GLY A 250 5.94 -3.69 12.85
CA GLY A 250 6.27 -4.37 11.59
C GLY A 250 7.70 -4.16 11.09
N ALA A 251 8.38 -3.09 11.54
CA ALA A 251 9.79 -2.82 11.24
C ALA A 251 10.73 -3.12 12.43
N GLY A 252 10.21 -3.12 13.67
CA GLY A 252 10.97 -3.46 14.86
C GLY A 252 11.74 -2.28 15.46
N PHE A 253 11.14 -1.10 15.57
CA PHE A 253 11.73 0.07 16.23
C PHE A 253 10.81 0.62 17.34
N PRO A 254 11.34 1.43 18.30
CA PRO A 254 10.52 1.98 19.37
C PRO A 254 9.44 2.96 18.86
N PRO A 255 8.16 2.85 19.28
CA PRO A 255 7.07 3.64 18.72
C PRO A 255 7.20 5.16 18.90
N TYR A 256 7.94 5.61 19.92
CA TYR A 256 8.20 7.04 20.17
C TYR A 256 9.16 7.68 19.15
N GLU A 257 9.82 6.88 18.28
CA GLU A 257 10.64 7.39 17.18
C GLU A 257 9.81 7.81 15.96
N LEU A 258 8.58 7.34 15.83
CA LEU A 258 7.65 7.73 14.76
C LEU A 258 7.06 9.12 15.07
N LYS A 259 7.58 10.15 14.39
CA LYS A 259 7.18 11.55 14.65
C LYS A 259 6.51 12.20 13.44
N ASP A 260 6.91 11.82 12.26
CA ASP A 260 6.43 12.40 11.02
C ASP A 260 5.62 11.36 10.23
N ILE A 261 4.39 11.70 9.88
CA ILE A 261 3.49 10.83 9.11
C ILE A 261 3.00 11.58 7.89
N VAL A 262 3.60 11.25 6.74
CA VAL A 262 3.18 11.72 5.42
C VAL A 262 2.05 10.84 4.94
N MET A 263 0.87 11.39 4.88
CA MET A 263 -0.27 10.71 4.29
C MET A 263 -0.39 11.03 2.82
N VAL A 264 -0.50 10.02 1.99
CA VAL A 264 -0.66 10.19 0.54
C VAL A 264 -2.12 10.02 0.17
N THR A 265 -2.67 10.98 -0.59
CA THR A 265 -4.02 10.93 -1.14
C THR A 265 -4.03 11.45 -2.58
N LYS A 266 -4.93 10.93 -3.41
CA LYS A 266 -5.16 11.47 -4.76
C LYS A 266 -6.04 12.71 -4.71
N ALA A 267 -5.96 13.52 -5.75
CA ALA A 267 -6.89 14.65 -5.95
C ALA A 267 -8.33 14.21 -6.28
N TYR A 268 -8.57 12.95 -6.47
CA TYR A 268 -9.86 12.27 -6.57
C TYR A 268 -9.78 10.93 -5.84
N SER A 269 -10.84 10.14 -5.81
CA SER A 269 -10.84 8.85 -5.13
C SER A 269 -10.80 7.68 -6.12
N SER A 270 -10.11 6.60 -5.77
CA SER A 270 -10.17 5.33 -6.51
C SER A 270 -10.14 4.13 -5.57
N SER A 271 -10.77 3.04 -5.98
CA SER A 271 -10.82 1.81 -5.19
C SER A 271 -10.69 0.58 -6.07
N VAL A 272 -9.97 -0.42 -5.59
CA VAL A 272 -9.91 -1.76 -6.19
C VAL A 272 -10.79 -2.71 -5.37
N GLY A 273 -11.53 -3.56 -6.08
CA GLY A 273 -12.39 -4.57 -5.47
C GLY A 273 -13.71 -4.05 -4.91
N ALA A 274 -14.37 -4.90 -4.16
CA ALA A 274 -15.65 -4.60 -3.55
C ALA A 274 -15.52 -3.70 -2.30
N GLY A 275 -16.65 -3.24 -1.80
CA GLY A 275 -16.76 -2.44 -0.59
C GLY A 275 -17.39 -1.07 -0.86
N GLU A 276 -17.71 -0.39 0.23
CA GLU A 276 -18.43 0.88 0.18
C GLU A 276 -17.52 2.01 -0.34
N PHE A 277 -18.07 2.81 -1.24
CA PHE A 277 -17.40 3.93 -1.87
C PHE A 277 -18.41 5.04 -2.13
N VAL A 278 -18.70 5.84 -1.11
CA VAL A 278 -19.81 6.80 -1.10
C VAL A 278 -19.68 7.88 -2.19
N SER A 279 -18.46 8.34 -2.46
CA SER A 279 -18.17 9.35 -3.50
C SER A 279 -17.96 8.79 -4.90
N GLU A 280 -18.32 7.51 -5.14
CA GLU A 280 -18.15 6.86 -6.46
C GLU A 280 -18.93 7.55 -7.55
N ILE A 281 -18.32 7.73 -8.72
CA ILE A 281 -18.96 8.23 -9.93
C ILE A 281 -19.70 7.06 -10.57
N LEU A 282 -21.03 7.14 -10.61
CA LEU A 282 -21.90 6.08 -11.13
C LEU A 282 -22.19 6.22 -12.63
N ASP A 283 -22.00 7.42 -13.20
CA ASP A 283 -22.03 7.61 -14.66
C ASP A 283 -20.78 7.04 -15.27
N GLU A 284 -20.91 5.97 -16.04
CA GLU A 284 -19.76 5.26 -16.61
C GLU A 284 -19.00 6.07 -17.65
N THR A 285 -19.63 7.03 -18.33
CA THR A 285 -18.95 7.90 -19.29
C THR A 285 -18.00 8.85 -18.55
N GLU A 286 -18.49 9.47 -17.47
CA GLU A 286 -17.71 10.35 -16.61
C GLU A 286 -16.60 9.58 -15.88
N ALA A 287 -16.93 8.41 -15.33
CA ALA A 287 -15.98 7.54 -14.66
C ALA A 287 -14.85 7.09 -15.60
N GLU A 288 -15.18 6.69 -16.83
CA GLU A 288 -14.19 6.25 -17.83
C GLU A 288 -13.29 7.40 -18.27
N GLU A 289 -13.82 8.62 -18.42
CA GLU A 289 -13.01 9.79 -18.78
C GLU A 289 -12.00 10.12 -17.68
N LEU A 290 -12.40 10.09 -16.41
CA LEU A 290 -11.47 10.26 -15.29
C LEU A 290 -10.48 9.09 -15.20
N ARG A 291 -10.94 7.87 -15.39
CA ARG A 291 -10.11 6.66 -15.34
C ARG A 291 -8.98 6.69 -16.36
N LYS A 292 -9.24 7.12 -17.60
CA LYS A 292 -8.21 7.25 -18.65
C LYS A 292 -7.13 8.28 -18.34
N ARG A 293 -7.46 9.32 -17.57
CA ARG A 293 -6.56 10.44 -17.23
C ARG A 293 -5.77 10.19 -15.94
N GLY A 294 -6.24 9.26 -15.11
CA GLY A 294 -5.65 8.97 -13.81
C GLY A 294 -4.27 8.33 -13.91
N GLY A 295 -3.29 8.88 -13.20
CA GLY A 295 -1.95 8.32 -13.10
C GLY A 295 -1.19 8.24 -14.42
N ASP A 296 -0.29 7.25 -14.53
CA ASP A 296 0.61 7.08 -15.68
C ASP A 296 -0.10 6.40 -16.89
N LYS A 297 -0.88 5.36 -16.64
CA LYS A 297 -1.55 4.54 -17.66
C LYS A 297 -3.06 4.39 -17.42
N GLY A 298 -3.64 5.34 -16.72
CA GLY A 298 -5.03 5.28 -16.31
C GLY A 298 -5.25 4.48 -15.02
N GLU A 299 -6.46 4.56 -14.50
CA GLU A 299 -6.89 3.83 -13.30
C GLU A 299 -7.24 2.38 -13.62
N TYR A 300 -6.21 1.59 -13.94
CA TYR A 300 -6.30 0.16 -14.18
C TYR A 300 -5.33 -0.58 -13.25
N GLY A 301 -5.67 -1.79 -12.85
CA GLY A 301 -4.81 -2.60 -11.99
C GLY A 301 -3.49 -2.94 -12.67
N ALA A 302 -2.37 -2.61 -12.04
CA ALA A 302 -1.03 -2.81 -12.62
C ALA A 302 -0.76 -4.28 -13.02
N THR A 303 -1.31 -5.23 -12.28
CA THR A 303 -1.14 -6.68 -12.51
C THR A 303 -2.31 -7.28 -13.30
N THR A 304 -3.53 -6.83 -13.01
CA THR A 304 -4.76 -7.49 -13.53
C THR A 304 -5.37 -6.78 -14.73
N GLY A 305 -4.98 -5.54 -15.01
CA GLY A 305 -5.60 -4.68 -16.04
C GLY A 305 -7.07 -4.31 -15.74
N ARG A 306 -7.63 -4.70 -14.60
CA ARG A 306 -9.02 -4.39 -14.25
C ARG A 306 -9.23 -2.90 -14.05
N PRO A 307 -10.32 -2.31 -14.60
CA PRO A 307 -10.65 -0.92 -14.33
C PRO A 307 -10.92 -0.74 -12.83
N ARG A 308 -10.31 0.30 -12.26
CA ARG A 308 -10.61 0.72 -10.90
C ARG A 308 -11.91 1.49 -10.86
N ARG A 309 -12.64 1.37 -9.76
CA ARG A 309 -13.74 2.28 -9.43
C ARG A 309 -13.14 3.65 -9.14
N VAL A 310 -13.73 4.69 -9.68
CA VAL A 310 -13.28 6.07 -9.48
C VAL A 310 -14.42 6.92 -8.88
N GLY A 311 -14.06 7.96 -8.16
CA GLY A 311 -15.00 8.84 -7.48
C GLY A 311 -14.39 10.22 -7.25
N TRP A 312 -15.22 11.16 -6.89
CA TRP A 312 -14.78 12.50 -6.50
C TRP A 312 -13.94 12.44 -5.23
N PHE A 313 -13.12 13.46 -5.00
CA PHE A 313 -12.36 13.54 -3.76
C PHE A 313 -13.31 13.46 -2.56
N ASP A 314 -13.06 12.52 -1.67
CA ASP A 314 -13.87 12.27 -0.49
C ASP A 314 -13.22 12.87 0.76
N ALA A 315 -13.64 14.08 1.10
CA ALA A 315 -13.09 14.79 2.23
C ALA A 315 -13.44 14.14 3.58
N VAL A 316 -14.61 13.47 3.66
CA VAL A 316 -15.03 12.76 4.88
C VAL A 316 -14.14 11.53 5.12
N ALA A 317 -13.96 10.70 4.09
CA ALA A 317 -13.11 9.52 4.15
C ALA A 317 -11.63 9.92 4.38
N THR A 318 -11.14 10.96 3.68
CA THR A 318 -9.74 11.39 3.81
C THR A 318 -9.46 11.99 5.18
N ARG A 319 -10.36 12.81 5.74
CA ARG A 319 -10.25 13.33 7.11
C ARG A 319 -10.23 12.21 8.15
N TYR A 320 -11.07 11.19 7.95
CA TYR A 320 -11.03 9.99 8.78
C TYR A 320 -9.66 9.29 8.69
N GLY A 321 -9.14 9.09 7.47
CA GLY A 321 -7.81 8.53 7.24
C GLY A 321 -6.70 9.34 7.91
N CYS A 322 -6.71 10.68 7.79
CA CYS A 322 -5.79 11.57 8.49
C CYS A 322 -5.78 11.33 9.99
N ARG A 323 -6.96 11.24 10.60
CA ARG A 323 -7.11 11.00 12.03
C ARG A 323 -6.59 9.63 12.45
N VAL A 324 -6.94 8.58 11.72
CA VAL A 324 -6.54 7.20 12.02
C VAL A 324 -5.03 7.01 11.90
N GLN A 325 -4.43 7.64 10.87
CA GLN A 325 -2.99 7.61 10.66
C GLN A 325 -2.21 8.49 11.64
N GLY A 326 -2.84 9.51 12.23
CA GLY A 326 -2.14 10.54 12.99
C GLY A 326 -1.28 11.43 12.09
N SER A 327 -1.78 11.78 10.91
CA SER A 327 -1.03 12.48 9.86
C SER A 327 -0.51 13.84 10.31
N THR A 328 0.76 14.10 10.04
CA THR A 328 1.41 15.40 10.30
C THR A 328 1.45 16.28 9.06
N GLU A 329 1.40 15.67 7.89
CA GLU A 329 1.39 16.32 6.58
C GLU A 329 0.79 15.41 5.51
N VAL A 330 0.39 16.01 4.38
CA VAL A 330 -0.24 15.30 3.25
C VAL A 330 0.52 15.56 1.96
N ALA A 331 0.69 14.50 1.17
CA ALA A 331 1.08 14.56 -0.24
C ALA A 331 -0.18 14.32 -1.10
N LEU A 332 -0.61 15.34 -1.83
CA LEU A 332 -1.72 15.28 -2.78
C LEU A 332 -1.19 14.88 -4.15
N THR A 333 -1.64 13.76 -4.68
CA THR A 333 -1.13 13.19 -5.93
C THR A 333 -2.16 13.24 -7.06
N VAL A 334 -1.69 13.08 -8.30
CA VAL A 334 -2.51 12.96 -9.52
C VAL A 334 -3.42 14.18 -9.74
N LEU A 335 -2.95 15.37 -9.40
CA LEU A 335 -3.70 16.61 -9.56
C LEU A 335 -3.91 16.97 -11.05
N ASP A 336 -2.96 16.59 -11.90
CA ASP A 336 -2.99 16.79 -13.35
C ASP A 336 -4.19 16.09 -14.03
N ALA A 337 -4.69 15.00 -13.46
CA ALA A 337 -5.83 14.26 -14.01
C ALA A 337 -7.13 15.10 -14.07
N LEU A 338 -7.27 16.12 -13.24
CA LEU A 338 -8.47 16.97 -13.18
C LEU A 338 -8.43 18.18 -14.13
N GLY A 339 -7.31 18.40 -14.82
CA GLY A 339 -7.10 19.57 -15.68
C GLY A 339 -8.04 19.73 -16.88
N TYR A 340 -8.89 18.76 -17.15
CA TYR A 340 -9.88 18.79 -18.25
C TYR A 340 -11.26 19.31 -17.81
N LEU A 341 -11.52 19.38 -16.51
CA LEU A 341 -12.83 19.72 -15.95
C LEU A 341 -13.11 21.22 -15.91
N ASP A 342 -14.35 21.60 -16.18
CA ASP A 342 -14.88 22.96 -15.96
C ASP A 342 -15.27 23.16 -14.48
N GLU A 343 -15.84 22.11 -13.90
CA GLU A 343 -16.30 22.06 -12.53
C GLU A 343 -15.81 20.75 -11.89
N ILE A 344 -15.37 20.83 -10.62
CA ILE A 344 -14.83 19.69 -9.89
C ILE A 344 -15.66 19.47 -8.61
N PRO A 345 -16.49 18.43 -8.56
CA PRO A 345 -17.19 18.06 -7.35
C PRO A 345 -16.23 17.50 -6.28
N VAL A 346 -16.49 17.85 -5.02
CA VAL A 346 -15.81 17.32 -3.83
C VAL A 346 -16.87 16.84 -2.87
N CYS A 347 -16.75 15.60 -2.40
CA CYS A 347 -17.64 15.04 -1.38
C CYS A 347 -17.25 15.60 0.00
N THR A 348 -18.04 16.55 0.51
CA THR A 348 -17.76 17.27 1.76
C THR A 348 -18.60 16.78 2.95
N GLY A 349 -19.59 15.92 2.71
CA GLY A 349 -20.44 15.32 3.71
C GLY A 349 -21.13 14.07 3.18
N TYR A 350 -21.80 13.34 4.06
CA TYR A 350 -22.67 12.22 3.70
C TYR A 350 -24.10 12.50 4.16
N GLU A 351 -25.08 12.23 3.32
CA GLU A 351 -26.48 12.13 3.74
C GLU A 351 -26.75 10.72 4.24
N LEU A 352 -27.11 10.59 5.51
CA LEU A 352 -27.53 9.34 6.15
C LEU A 352 -28.94 9.53 6.72
N ASP A 353 -29.93 8.81 6.19
CA ASP A 353 -31.32 8.84 6.63
C ASP A 353 -31.92 10.26 6.69
N GLY A 354 -31.64 11.09 5.67
CA GLY A 354 -32.13 12.45 5.56
C GLY A 354 -31.38 13.48 6.43
N LYS A 355 -30.27 13.10 7.05
CA LYS A 355 -29.40 14.00 7.82
C LYS A 355 -28.02 14.04 7.21
N VAL A 356 -27.47 15.24 7.08
CA VAL A 356 -26.08 15.41 6.66
C VAL A 356 -25.15 15.19 7.85
N ILE A 357 -24.17 14.30 7.66
CA ILE A 357 -23.11 14.01 8.62
C ILE A 357 -21.75 14.34 8.00
N ASP A 358 -20.78 14.72 8.82
CA ASP A 358 -19.41 15.10 8.44
C ASP A 358 -18.34 14.13 8.97
N TYR A 359 -18.76 13.02 9.56
CA TYR A 359 -17.88 11.95 10.04
C TYR A 359 -18.05 10.67 9.21
N PHE A 360 -17.00 9.85 9.17
CA PHE A 360 -16.99 8.56 8.48
C PHE A 360 -17.65 7.49 9.39
N PRO A 361 -18.82 6.96 9.02
CA PRO A 361 -19.53 5.98 9.85
C PRO A 361 -19.00 4.56 9.64
N VAL A 362 -19.45 3.64 10.49
CA VAL A 362 -19.16 2.20 10.35
C VAL A 362 -19.77 1.61 9.07
N THR A 363 -19.18 0.55 8.53
CA THR A 363 -19.53 -0.05 7.23
C THR A 363 -21.04 -0.32 7.03
N PRO A 364 -21.79 -0.85 8.00
CA PRO A 364 -23.24 -1.05 7.82
C PRO A 364 -24.04 0.23 7.54
N LEU A 365 -23.57 1.38 8.04
CA LEU A 365 -24.19 2.68 7.80
C LEU A 365 -23.71 3.30 6.48
N LEU A 366 -22.44 3.06 6.08
CA LEU A 366 -21.90 3.54 4.80
C LEU A 366 -22.75 3.11 3.60
N LYS A 367 -23.34 1.91 3.63
CA LYS A 367 -24.24 1.39 2.58
C LYS A 367 -25.47 2.27 2.33
N ARG A 368 -25.86 3.07 3.33
CA ARG A 368 -27.03 3.95 3.30
C ARG A 368 -26.67 5.39 3.01
N CYS A 369 -25.39 5.71 3.01
CA CYS A 369 -24.90 7.06 2.76
C CYS A 369 -24.98 7.43 1.29
N LYS A 370 -25.31 8.71 1.04
CA LYS A 370 -25.18 9.36 -0.26
C LYS A 370 -24.19 10.51 -0.17
N PRO A 371 -23.42 10.81 -1.23
CA PRO A 371 -22.47 11.91 -1.18
C PRO A 371 -23.20 13.28 -1.17
N VAL A 372 -22.71 14.18 -0.35
CA VAL A 372 -23.05 15.62 -0.41
C VAL A 372 -21.88 16.32 -1.10
N LEU A 373 -22.13 16.85 -2.28
CA LEU A 373 -21.09 17.42 -3.14
C LEU A 373 -21.07 18.95 -3.05
N THR A 374 -19.86 19.49 -2.92
CA THR A 374 -19.55 20.90 -3.14
C THR A 374 -18.80 21.01 -4.47
N VAL A 375 -19.27 21.86 -5.36
CA VAL A 375 -18.67 22.03 -6.69
C VAL A 375 -17.73 23.23 -6.69
N LEU A 376 -16.50 23.01 -7.14
CA LEU A 376 -15.45 24.02 -7.29
C LEU A 376 -15.18 24.28 -8.78
N PRO A 377 -14.76 25.51 -9.17
CA PRO A 377 -14.36 25.78 -10.53
C PRO A 377 -13.09 25.02 -10.89
N GLY A 378 -13.09 24.37 -12.07
CA GLY A 378 -11.92 23.74 -12.65
C GLY A 378 -10.92 24.74 -13.22
N TRP A 379 -9.77 24.26 -13.67
CA TRP A 379 -8.72 25.14 -14.21
C TRP A 379 -8.47 24.97 -15.70
N LYS A 380 -8.98 23.95 -16.36
CA LYS A 380 -8.91 23.73 -17.82
C LYS A 380 -7.52 23.94 -18.44
N GLN A 381 -6.49 23.51 -17.74
CA GLN A 381 -5.10 23.67 -18.17
C GLN A 381 -4.29 22.42 -17.84
N ASP A 382 -3.32 22.12 -18.70
CA ASP A 382 -2.26 21.17 -18.34
C ASP A 382 -1.31 21.84 -17.35
N ILE A 383 -1.09 21.17 -16.22
CA ILE A 383 -0.23 21.65 -15.12
C ILE A 383 1.08 20.86 -15.00
N ARG A 384 1.31 19.90 -15.89
CA ARG A 384 2.56 19.14 -15.92
C ARG A 384 3.73 20.08 -16.26
N GLY A 385 4.88 19.79 -15.66
CA GLY A 385 6.07 20.62 -15.84
C GLY A 385 6.11 21.91 -15.02
N ILE A 386 5.01 22.28 -14.32
CA ILE A 386 5.06 23.39 -13.35
C ILE A 386 5.80 22.89 -12.11
N THR A 387 6.81 23.66 -11.67
CA THR A 387 7.68 23.28 -10.55
C THR A 387 7.46 24.11 -9.28
N ARG A 388 6.73 25.19 -9.38
CA ARG A 388 6.44 26.10 -8.26
C ARG A 388 4.95 26.22 -8.01
N TYR A 389 4.54 26.16 -6.75
CA TYR A 389 3.13 26.19 -6.35
C TYR A 389 2.40 27.44 -6.81
N GLU A 390 3.08 28.58 -6.73
CA GLU A 390 2.54 29.90 -7.10
C GLU A 390 2.24 30.03 -8.61
N GLU A 391 2.87 29.18 -9.43
CA GLU A 391 2.68 29.16 -10.89
C GLU A 391 1.50 28.28 -11.33
N LEU A 392 0.94 27.48 -10.41
CA LEU A 392 -0.30 26.76 -10.69
C LEU A 392 -1.46 27.72 -10.95
N PRO A 393 -2.42 27.37 -11.84
CA PRO A 393 -3.63 28.16 -12.04
C PRO A 393 -4.33 28.46 -10.70
N GLU A 394 -4.94 29.63 -10.60
CA GLU A 394 -5.61 30.08 -9.37
C GLU A 394 -6.66 29.06 -8.88
N ASN A 395 -7.54 28.59 -9.77
CA ASN A 395 -8.53 27.58 -9.40
C ASN A 395 -7.90 26.26 -8.92
N CYS A 396 -6.74 25.88 -9.47
CA CYS A 396 -5.99 24.72 -9.04
C CYS A 396 -5.47 24.91 -7.60
N ARG A 397 -4.89 26.06 -7.29
CA ARG A 397 -4.47 26.39 -5.91
C ARG A 397 -5.66 26.42 -4.96
N ASN A 398 -6.76 27.08 -5.36
CA ASN A 398 -7.99 27.14 -4.57
C ASN A 398 -8.54 25.74 -4.26
N TYR A 399 -8.45 24.79 -5.22
CA TYR A 399 -8.82 23.40 -5.01
C TYR A 399 -7.95 22.73 -3.94
N VAL A 400 -6.63 22.87 -4.02
CA VAL A 400 -5.68 22.31 -3.03
C VAL A 400 -5.94 22.89 -1.64
N GLU A 401 -6.13 24.20 -1.54
CA GLU A 401 -6.38 24.91 -0.27
C GLU A 401 -7.75 24.54 0.32
N PHE A 402 -8.75 24.35 -0.54
CA PHE A 402 -10.06 23.86 -0.11
C PHE A 402 -9.96 22.46 0.51
N ILE A 403 -9.26 21.54 -0.16
CA ILE A 403 -9.04 20.19 0.37
C ILE A 403 -8.28 20.25 1.70
N GLU A 404 -7.19 21.00 1.77
CA GLU A 404 -6.39 21.18 2.99
C GLU A 404 -7.28 21.63 4.17
N LYS A 405 -8.15 22.60 3.93
CA LYS A 405 -9.12 23.06 4.93
C LYS A 405 -10.12 21.98 5.33
N GLN A 406 -10.61 21.17 4.37
CA GLN A 406 -11.58 20.11 4.64
C GLN A 406 -10.97 18.96 5.47
N ILE A 407 -9.74 18.59 5.21
CA ILE A 407 -9.09 17.48 5.92
C ILE A 407 -8.42 17.90 7.23
N GLY A 408 -8.10 19.18 7.39
CA GLY A 408 -7.51 19.76 8.61
C GLY A 408 -6.04 19.40 8.83
N VAL A 409 -5.32 18.97 7.78
CA VAL A 409 -3.90 18.62 7.80
C VAL A 409 -3.19 19.32 6.65
N PRO A 410 -2.01 19.94 6.86
CA PRO A 410 -1.33 20.70 5.81
C PRO A 410 -0.93 19.82 4.63
N ILE A 411 -1.21 20.27 3.40
CA ILE A 411 -0.74 19.67 2.16
C ILE A 411 0.61 20.32 1.83
N THR A 412 1.70 19.58 2.05
CA THR A 412 3.08 20.07 1.86
C THR A 412 3.69 19.64 0.53
N MET A 413 3.08 18.67 -0.12
CA MET A 413 3.54 18.14 -1.41
C MET A 413 2.35 18.01 -2.37
N VAL A 414 2.53 18.45 -3.61
CA VAL A 414 1.54 18.34 -4.68
C VAL A 414 2.18 17.72 -5.90
N SER A 415 1.68 16.56 -6.33
CA SER A 415 2.16 15.89 -7.53
C SER A 415 1.27 16.23 -8.72
N ASN A 416 1.86 16.76 -9.76
CA ASN A 416 1.23 17.19 -11.00
C ASN A 416 1.62 16.38 -12.23
N GLY A 417 2.11 15.15 -12.02
CA GLY A 417 2.44 14.19 -13.06
C GLY A 417 3.01 12.90 -12.46
N PRO A 418 3.30 11.87 -13.26
CA PRO A 418 3.72 10.56 -12.78
C PRO A 418 5.22 10.45 -12.44
N GLY A 419 6.08 11.29 -13.01
CA GLY A 419 7.54 11.25 -12.84
C GLY A 419 7.99 11.74 -11.47
N ARG A 420 9.19 11.31 -11.06
CA ARG A 420 9.83 11.73 -9.80
C ARG A 420 9.90 13.26 -9.68
N GLU A 421 10.29 13.94 -10.76
CA GLU A 421 10.51 15.39 -10.80
C GLU A 421 9.19 16.20 -10.80
N GLU A 422 8.05 15.54 -11.02
CA GLU A 422 6.75 16.17 -11.08
C GLU A 422 6.08 16.21 -9.69
N LEU A 423 6.82 16.78 -8.72
CA LEU A 423 6.41 16.99 -7.34
C LEU A 423 6.77 18.40 -6.87
N ILE A 424 5.76 19.16 -6.51
CA ILE A 424 5.89 20.53 -6.02
C ILE A 424 5.86 20.50 -4.49
N HIS A 425 6.89 21.07 -3.86
CA HIS A 425 6.93 21.27 -2.41
C HIS A 425 6.30 22.62 -2.05
N ARG A 426 5.34 22.59 -1.11
CA ARG A 426 4.76 23.80 -0.50
C ARG A 426 5.44 24.07 0.83
N LYS A 427 5.77 25.33 1.08
CA LYS A 427 6.20 25.75 2.42
C LYS A 427 5.02 25.66 3.39
N LYS A 428 5.29 25.12 4.59
CA LYS A 428 4.31 25.13 5.69
C LYS A 428 3.96 26.54 6.12
#